data_c7133d148513ca319732f7ed2f4fb478
#
_entry.id   c7133d148513ca319732f7ed2f4fb478
#
_cell.length_a   1.000
_cell.length_b   1.000
_cell.length_c   1.000
_cell.angle_alpha   90.00
_cell.angle_beta   90.00
_cell.angle_gamma   90.00
#
_symmetry.space_group_name_H-M   'P 1'
#
loop_
_entity.id
_entity.type
_entity.pdbx_description
1 polymer ?
#
loop_
_entity_poly.entity_id
_entity_poly.type
_entity_poly.pdbx_seq_one_letter_code
_entity_poly.pdbx_strand_id
1 'polypeptide(L)'
;MQHGIYYAYWEHEWNGNYHYYIDKVAKLGYDILEIAAGPLPEYSNEELKALKDHAKEQNIRLTVGYGPALENNIASSDPQVRKHALDFYTDLFQRMEKIGATLIGGALYSCWPIDYSKPVDKKGDWERGIEGMAKLGKIASECGIEVLGLECLNRFENHVLNTA
;
A
#
# COMPACT_ATOMS: atom_id res chain seq x y z
N MET A 1 -23.36 6.51 1.09
CA MET A 1 -21.95 6.85 0.72
C MET A 1 -21.09 6.38 1.86
N GLN A 2 -19.95 5.73 1.60
CA GLN A 2 -19.01 5.32 2.65
C GLN A 2 -17.91 6.38 2.78
N HIS A 3 -17.50 6.65 4.02
CA HIS A 3 -16.46 7.60 4.36
C HIS A 3 -15.30 6.87 5.04
N GLY A 4 -14.09 7.12 4.57
CA GLY A 4 -12.87 6.53 5.12
C GLY A 4 -11.88 7.59 5.57
N ILE A 5 -10.96 7.18 6.43
CA ILE A 5 -9.85 8.01 6.86
C ILE A 5 -8.58 7.17 7.02
N TYR A 6 -7.45 7.76 6.70
CA TYR A 6 -6.14 7.14 6.91
C TYR A 6 -5.70 7.34 8.37
N TYR A 7 -5.24 6.27 9.03
CA TYR A 7 -4.84 6.34 10.43
C TYR A 7 -3.75 7.40 10.70
N ALA A 8 -2.86 7.63 9.70
CA ALA A 8 -1.78 8.61 9.79
C ALA A 8 -2.26 10.07 9.87
N TYR A 9 -3.57 10.33 9.76
CA TYR A 9 -4.12 11.64 10.13
C TYR A 9 -3.82 12.00 11.61
N TRP A 10 -3.65 10.98 12.46
CA TRP A 10 -3.40 11.15 13.90
C TRP A 10 -2.00 10.73 14.35
N GLU A 11 -1.20 10.15 13.43
CA GLU A 11 0.13 9.62 13.74
C GLU A 11 1.21 10.34 12.95
N HIS A 12 2.43 10.34 13.52
CA HIS A 12 3.63 10.84 12.87
C HIS A 12 4.53 9.70 12.35
N GLU A 13 4.24 8.47 12.75
CA GLU A 13 5.00 7.27 12.39
C GLU A 13 4.19 6.39 11.44
N TRP A 14 4.90 5.67 10.54
CA TRP A 14 4.27 4.73 9.60
C TRP A 14 3.91 3.39 10.26
N ASN A 15 3.64 3.43 11.55
CA ASN A 15 3.20 2.32 12.39
C ASN A 15 2.18 2.83 13.41
N GLY A 16 1.23 2.00 13.81
CA GLY A 16 0.21 2.41 14.76
C GLY A 16 -0.54 1.23 15.38
N ASN A 17 -1.21 1.51 16.48
CA ASN A 17 -2.14 0.55 17.08
C ASN A 17 -3.45 0.53 16.30
N TYR A 18 -3.55 -0.32 15.27
CA TYR A 18 -4.74 -0.37 14.41
C TYR A 18 -6.00 -0.79 15.14
N HIS A 19 -5.92 -1.58 16.21
CA HIS A 19 -7.08 -1.88 17.06
C HIS A 19 -7.67 -0.62 17.70
N TYR A 20 -6.80 0.25 18.23
CA TYR A 20 -7.23 1.55 18.75
C TYR A 20 -7.88 2.42 17.68
N TYR A 21 -7.33 2.44 16.46
CA TYR A 21 -7.89 3.25 15.37
C TYR A 21 -9.20 2.69 14.83
N ILE A 22 -9.40 1.38 14.81
CA ILE A 22 -10.71 0.76 14.49
C ILE A 22 -11.77 1.29 15.45
N ASP A 23 -11.55 1.24 16.75
CA ASP A 23 -12.50 1.76 17.75
C ASP A 23 -12.73 3.27 17.60
N LYS A 24 -11.66 4.02 17.32
CA LYS A 24 -11.72 5.46 17.16
C LYS A 24 -12.57 5.87 15.96
N VAL A 25 -12.33 5.27 14.79
CA VAL A 25 -13.05 5.61 13.56
C VAL A 25 -14.52 5.15 13.64
N ALA A 26 -14.80 4.03 14.27
CA ALA A 26 -16.17 3.58 14.55
C ALA A 26 -16.95 4.60 15.40
N LYS A 27 -16.35 5.10 16.48
CA LYS A 27 -16.94 6.16 17.33
C LYS A 27 -17.15 7.47 16.60
N LEU A 28 -16.32 7.79 15.61
CA LEU A 28 -16.43 9.00 14.79
C LEU A 28 -17.42 8.85 13.64
N GLY A 29 -17.96 7.65 13.40
CA GLY A 29 -18.94 7.38 12.36
C GLY A 29 -18.34 7.18 10.96
N TYR A 30 -17.08 6.81 10.87
CA TYR A 30 -16.47 6.38 9.61
C TYR A 30 -16.82 4.92 9.30
N ASP A 31 -16.79 4.58 8.02
CA ASP A 31 -17.06 3.23 7.51
C ASP A 31 -15.75 2.48 7.20
N ILE A 32 -14.66 3.22 6.93
CA ILE A 32 -13.40 2.68 6.42
C ILE A 32 -12.23 3.25 7.21
N LEU A 33 -11.31 2.36 7.61
CA LEU A 33 -9.98 2.71 8.10
C LEU A 33 -8.93 2.27 7.08
N GLU A 34 -8.13 3.23 6.59
CA GLU A 34 -6.93 2.91 5.83
C GLU A 34 -5.74 2.76 6.77
N ILE A 35 -5.00 1.66 6.63
CA ILE A 35 -3.80 1.33 7.42
C ILE A 35 -2.55 1.27 6.55
N ALA A 36 -1.35 1.38 7.14
CA ALA A 36 -0.10 1.28 6.38
C ALA A 36 0.23 -0.16 5.99
N ALA A 37 0.76 -0.33 4.78
CA ALA A 37 1.25 -1.62 4.28
C ALA A 37 2.52 -2.10 4.99
N GLY A 38 3.45 -1.18 5.29
CA GLY A 38 4.79 -1.50 5.76
C GLY A 38 4.86 -2.46 6.96
N PRO A 39 4.06 -2.27 8.02
CA PRO A 39 4.06 -3.15 9.18
C PRO A 39 3.43 -4.54 8.94
N LEU A 40 2.57 -4.72 7.95
CA LEU A 40 1.81 -5.96 7.77
C LEU A 40 2.68 -7.22 7.60
N PRO A 41 3.85 -7.18 6.93
CA PRO A 41 4.76 -8.32 6.84
C PRO A 41 5.26 -8.85 8.18
N GLU A 42 5.27 -8.02 9.24
CA GLU A 42 5.75 -8.38 10.57
C GLU A 42 4.67 -9.05 11.44
N TYR A 43 3.39 -8.93 11.05
CA TYR A 43 2.27 -9.51 11.81
C TYR A 43 2.21 -11.02 11.66
N SER A 44 2.02 -11.73 12.78
CA SER A 44 1.67 -13.15 12.78
C SER A 44 0.27 -13.40 12.19
N ASN A 45 -0.02 -14.64 11.83
CA ASN A 45 -1.36 -15.01 11.33
C ASN A 45 -2.45 -14.76 12.38
N GLU A 46 -2.13 -14.94 13.65
CA GLU A 46 -3.01 -14.70 14.79
C GLU A 46 -3.33 -13.22 14.93
N GLU A 47 -2.34 -12.34 14.78
CA GLU A 47 -2.51 -10.88 14.82
C GLU A 47 -3.33 -10.38 13.63
N LEU A 48 -3.05 -10.87 12.42
CA LEU A 48 -3.84 -10.52 11.22
C LEU A 48 -5.31 -10.95 11.39
N LYS A 49 -5.54 -12.15 11.92
CA LYS A 49 -6.89 -12.65 12.21
C LYS A 49 -7.59 -11.79 13.26
N ALA A 50 -6.92 -11.46 14.36
CA ALA A 50 -7.48 -10.61 15.41
C ALA A 50 -7.84 -9.22 14.88
N LEU A 51 -7.01 -8.64 14.01
CA LEU A 51 -7.29 -7.35 13.37
C LEU A 51 -8.54 -7.43 12.49
N LYS A 52 -8.67 -8.47 11.67
CA LYS A 52 -9.85 -8.72 10.84
C LYS A 52 -11.13 -8.85 11.66
N ASP A 53 -11.07 -9.69 12.71
CA ASP A 53 -12.22 -9.97 13.54
C ASP A 53 -12.68 -8.69 14.26
N HIS A 54 -11.76 -7.91 14.80
CA HIS A 54 -12.06 -6.64 15.45
C HIS A 54 -12.68 -5.62 14.49
N ALA A 55 -12.11 -5.45 13.30
CA ALA A 55 -12.67 -4.56 12.27
C ALA A 55 -14.11 -4.97 11.90
N LYS A 56 -14.35 -6.27 11.76
CA LYS A 56 -15.68 -6.82 11.48
C LYS A 56 -16.66 -6.56 12.63
N GLU A 57 -16.26 -6.76 13.89
CA GLU A 57 -17.08 -6.48 15.09
C GLU A 57 -17.50 -5.02 15.16
N GLN A 58 -16.62 -4.10 14.79
CA GLN A 58 -16.89 -2.66 14.75
C GLN A 58 -17.57 -2.21 13.43
N ASN A 59 -17.83 -3.12 12.49
CA ASN A 59 -18.37 -2.82 11.16
C ASN A 59 -17.50 -1.84 10.37
N ILE A 60 -16.17 -1.93 10.52
CA ILE A 60 -15.17 -1.12 9.80
C ILE A 60 -14.55 -1.95 8.68
N ARG A 61 -14.54 -1.42 7.45
CA ARG A 61 -13.77 -1.98 6.33
C ARG A 61 -12.33 -1.50 6.41
N LEU A 62 -11.38 -2.42 6.23
CA LEU A 62 -9.96 -2.07 6.12
C LEU A 62 -9.57 -1.86 4.66
N THR A 63 -8.78 -0.82 4.40
CA THR A 63 -8.02 -0.61 3.17
C THR A 63 -6.56 -0.36 3.51
N VAL A 64 -5.67 -0.39 2.53
CA VAL A 64 -4.23 -0.30 2.76
C VAL A 64 -3.64 0.84 1.93
N GLY A 65 -2.80 1.67 2.56
CA GLY A 65 -2.02 2.70 1.91
C GLY A 65 -0.53 2.33 1.85
N TYR A 66 0.15 2.61 0.74
CA TYR A 66 1.57 2.29 0.60
C TYR A 66 2.36 3.31 -0.21
N GLY A 67 3.38 3.89 0.43
CA GLY A 67 4.50 4.55 -0.22
C GLY A 67 5.71 3.59 -0.24
N PRO A 68 5.99 2.92 -1.37
CA PRO A 68 6.99 1.87 -1.41
C PRO A 68 8.39 2.40 -1.12
N ALA A 69 9.14 1.75 -0.23
CA ALA A 69 10.54 2.06 0.01
C ALA A 69 11.40 1.76 -1.23
N LEU A 70 12.63 2.28 -1.27
CA LEU A 70 13.54 2.14 -2.42
C LEU A 70 13.79 0.68 -2.81
N GLU A 71 13.89 -0.23 -1.84
CA GLU A 71 14.05 -1.68 -2.05
C GLU A 71 12.81 -2.34 -2.66
N ASN A 72 11.64 -1.71 -2.54
CA ASN A 72 10.36 -2.19 -3.08
C ASN A 72 9.94 -1.44 -4.35
N ASN A 73 10.88 -0.81 -5.04
CA ASN A 73 10.64 -0.05 -6.27
C ASN A 73 10.53 -0.95 -7.49
N ILE A 74 9.31 -1.18 -7.99
CA ILE A 74 9.06 -1.96 -9.22
C ILE A 74 9.56 -1.28 -10.50
N ALA A 75 9.87 0.04 -10.45
CA ALA A 75 10.44 0.81 -11.57
C ALA A 75 11.96 0.92 -11.51
N SER A 76 12.63 0.34 -10.50
CA SER A 76 14.08 0.40 -10.35
C SER A 76 14.82 -0.03 -11.61
N SER A 77 15.94 0.62 -11.92
CA SER A 77 16.85 0.16 -12.98
C SER A 77 17.53 -1.18 -12.64
N ASP A 78 17.68 -1.48 -11.33
CA ASP A 78 18.20 -2.76 -10.85
C ASP A 78 17.15 -3.88 -10.92
N PRO A 79 17.37 -4.95 -11.72
CA PRO A 79 16.43 -6.06 -11.82
C PRO A 79 16.29 -6.86 -10.52
N GLN A 80 17.28 -6.84 -9.61
CA GLN A 80 17.17 -7.51 -8.32
C GLN A 80 16.22 -6.77 -7.40
N VAL A 81 16.25 -5.43 -7.40
CA VAL A 81 15.27 -4.61 -6.66
C VAL A 81 13.86 -4.85 -7.20
N ARG A 82 13.68 -4.86 -8.53
CA ARG A 82 12.35 -5.14 -9.12
C ARG A 82 11.83 -6.53 -8.74
N LYS A 83 12.72 -7.55 -8.73
CA LYS A 83 12.33 -8.89 -8.29
C LYS A 83 11.93 -8.90 -6.81
N HIS A 84 12.76 -8.31 -5.93
CA HIS A 84 12.47 -8.20 -4.51
C HIS A 84 11.12 -7.50 -4.26
N ALA A 85 10.86 -6.41 -4.98
CA ALA A 85 9.59 -5.67 -4.88
C ALA A 85 8.39 -6.56 -5.20
N LEU A 86 8.44 -7.36 -6.27
CA LEU A 86 7.34 -8.28 -6.62
C LEU A 86 7.16 -9.40 -5.57
N ASP A 87 8.26 -9.92 -5.02
CA ASP A 87 8.21 -10.91 -3.94
C ASP A 87 7.57 -10.30 -2.67
N PHE A 88 7.94 -9.05 -2.32
CA PHE A 88 7.33 -8.29 -1.22
C PHE A 88 5.83 -8.07 -1.41
N TYR A 89 5.40 -7.61 -2.60
CA TYR A 89 3.98 -7.41 -2.88
C TYR A 89 3.18 -8.70 -2.84
N THR A 90 3.80 -9.83 -3.24
CA THR A 90 3.15 -11.14 -3.15
C THR A 90 2.84 -11.50 -1.68
N ASP A 91 3.81 -11.36 -0.77
CA ASP A 91 3.59 -11.58 0.66
C ASP A 91 2.58 -10.57 1.24
N LEU A 92 2.71 -9.29 0.89
CA LEU A 92 1.79 -8.25 1.34
C LEU A 92 0.34 -8.55 0.94
N PHE A 93 0.08 -8.93 -0.31
CA PHE A 93 -1.28 -9.22 -0.78
C PHE A 93 -1.90 -10.45 -0.10
N GLN A 94 -1.09 -11.48 0.19
CA GLN A 94 -1.54 -12.63 0.99
C GLN A 94 -1.93 -12.22 2.42
N ARG A 95 -1.24 -11.24 3.00
CA ARG A 95 -1.58 -10.69 4.32
C ARG A 95 -2.82 -9.80 4.28
N MET A 96 -2.98 -9.03 3.21
CA MET A 96 -4.19 -8.24 2.97
C MET A 96 -5.42 -9.13 2.85
N GLU A 97 -5.33 -10.26 2.16
CA GLU A 97 -6.40 -11.27 2.12
C GLU A 97 -6.78 -11.74 3.53
N LYS A 98 -5.79 -12.01 4.39
CA LYS A 98 -6.01 -12.47 5.77
C LYS A 98 -6.75 -11.44 6.62
N ILE A 99 -6.50 -10.14 6.43
CA ILE A 99 -7.26 -9.07 7.11
C ILE A 99 -8.55 -8.67 6.38
N GLY A 100 -8.82 -9.27 5.20
CA GLY A 100 -10.01 -8.97 4.40
C GLY A 100 -9.95 -7.63 3.67
N ALA A 101 -8.76 -7.06 3.45
CA ALA A 101 -8.57 -5.86 2.66
C ALA A 101 -8.35 -6.21 1.19
N THR A 102 -9.17 -5.64 0.29
CA THR A 102 -9.12 -5.90 -1.15
C THR A 102 -8.70 -4.67 -1.97
N LEU A 103 -8.35 -3.58 -1.29
CA LEU A 103 -7.91 -2.33 -1.91
C LEU A 103 -6.60 -1.87 -1.30
N ILE A 104 -5.65 -1.54 -2.15
CA ILE A 104 -4.41 -0.85 -1.79
C ILE A 104 -4.22 0.37 -2.68
N GLY A 105 -3.86 1.51 -2.08
CA GLY A 105 -3.58 2.77 -2.77
C GLY A 105 -2.18 3.30 -2.51
N GLY A 106 -1.72 4.24 -3.37
CA GLY A 106 -0.46 4.93 -3.17
C GLY A 106 0.45 4.96 -4.41
N ALA A 107 1.75 5.16 -4.18
CA ALA A 107 2.76 5.26 -5.25
C ALA A 107 3.24 3.89 -5.75
N LEU A 108 2.33 2.93 -5.91
CA LEU A 108 2.63 1.51 -6.18
C LEU A 108 3.50 1.28 -7.41
N TYR A 109 3.51 2.21 -8.35
CA TYR A 109 4.23 2.18 -9.62
C TYR A 109 5.72 2.51 -9.52
N SER A 110 6.20 2.96 -8.34
CA SER A 110 7.58 3.41 -8.12
C SER A 110 7.98 3.23 -6.65
N CYS A 111 8.78 4.17 -6.11
CA CYS A 111 9.08 4.28 -4.68
C CYS A 111 8.71 5.68 -4.17
N TRP A 112 8.60 5.82 -2.87
CA TRP A 112 8.34 7.10 -2.21
C TRP A 112 9.06 7.14 -0.84
N PRO A 113 9.84 8.22 -0.58
CA PRO A 113 10.21 9.29 -1.52
C PRO A 113 11.22 8.86 -2.58
N ILE A 114 11.32 9.63 -3.67
CA ILE A 114 12.36 9.45 -4.69
C ILE A 114 13.69 10.03 -4.19
N ASP A 115 14.79 9.35 -4.47
CA ASP A 115 16.16 9.85 -4.24
C ASP A 115 16.62 10.74 -5.39
N TYR A 116 16.30 12.03 -5.32
CA TYR A 116 16.73 13.04 -6.30
C TYR A 116 18.21 13.44 -6.21
N SER A 117 19.01 12.86 -5.31
CA SER A 117 20.47 13.02 -5.31
C SER A 117 21.14 12.30 -6.48
N LYS A 118 20.42 11.41 -7.14
CA LYS A 118 20.87 10.63 -8.31
C LYS A 118 20.21 11.12 -9.59
N PRO A 119 20.84 10.91 -10.75
CA PRO A 119 20.22 11.21 -12.04
C PRO A 119 18.90 10.45 -12.22
N VAL A 120 17.88 11.17 -12.69
CA VAL A 120 16.55 10.61 -12.95
C VAL A 120 16.47 10.10 -14.40
N ASP A 121 16.15 8.82 -14.60
CA ASP A 121 15.83 8.21 -15.89
C ASP A 121 14.30 8.17 -16.07
N LYS A 122 13.67 9.34 -16.22
CA LYS A 122 12.20 9.45 -16.26
C LYS A 122 11.55 8.50 -17.28
N LYS A 123 12.14 8.34 -18.48
CA LYS A 123 11.60 7.47 -19.52
C LYS A 123 11.74 6.00 -19.14
N GLY A 124 12.90 5.58 -18.71
CA GLY A 124 13.13 4.20 -18.30
C GLY A 124 12.33 3.82 -17.04
N ASP A 125 12.23 4.72 -16.07
CA ASP A 125 11.44 4.48 -14.85
C ASP A 125 9.95 4.35 -15.19
N TRP A 126 9.43 5.16 -16.12
CA TRP A 126 8.07 5.05 -16.64
C TRP A 126 7.82 3.70 -17.33
N GLU A 127 8.69 3.29 -18.26
CA GLU A 127 8.56 2.03 -18.99
C GLU A 127 8.62 0.82 -18.04
N ARG A 128 9.57 0.82 -17.09
CA ARG A 128 9.68 -0.21 -16.05
C ARG A 128 8.49 -0.22 -15.09
N GLY A 129 7.97 0.97 -14.75
CA GLY A 129 6.77 1.12 -13.91
C GLY A 129 5.55 0.48 -14.56
N ILE A 130 5.32 0.71 -15.86
CA ILE A 130 4.24 0.07 -16.63
C ILE A 130 4.40 -1.46 -16.62
N GLU A 131 5.61 -1.97 -16.93
CA GLU A 131 5.89 -3.41 -16.90
C GLU A 131 5.68 -4.01 -15.51
N GLY A 132 6.16 -3.31 -14.47
CA GLY A 132 6.01 -3.70 -13.07
C GLY A 132 4.55 -3.75 -12.66
N MET A 133 3.76 -2.72 -12.98
CA MET A 133 2.34 -2.67 -12.67
C MET A 133 1.54 -3.76 -13.40
N ALA A 134 1.90 -4.11 -14.64
CA ALA A 134 1.27 -5.22 -15.35
C ALA A 134 1.49 -6.58 -14.65
N LYS A 135 2.70 -6.79 -14.11
CA LYS A 135 3.01 -7.98 -13.28
C LYS A 135 2.28 -7.94 -11.96
N LEU A 136 2.29 -6.78 -11.30
CA LEU A 136 1.62 -6.57 -10.02
C LEU A 136 0.12 -6.82 -10.10
N GLY A 137 -0.53 -6.37 -11.19
CA GLY A 137 -1.96 -6.62 -11.42
C GLY A 137 -2.31 -8.10 -11.51
N LYS A 138 -1.42 -8.95 -12.06
CA LYS A 138 -1.62 -10.40 -12.08
C LYS A 138 -1.53 -10.99 -10.68
N ILE A 139 -0.49 -10.64 -9.91
CA ILE A 139 -0.30 -11.09 -8.53
C ILE A 139 -1.48 -10.63 -7.67
N ALA A 140 -1.93 -9.39 -7.82
CA ALA A 140 -3.09 -8.84 -7.12
C ALA A 140 -4.35 -9.68 -7.38
N SER A 141 -4.63 -9.99 -8.65
CA SER A 141 -5.78 -10.84 -9.02
C SER A 141 -5.71 -12.23 -8.42
N GLU A 142 -4.53 -12.85 -8.38
CA GLU A 142 -4.30 -14.18 -7.80
C GLU A 142 -4.50 -14.18 -6.27
N CYS A 143 -4.26 -13.04 -5.60
CA CYS A 143 -4.44 -12.86 -4.16
C CYS A 143 -5.80 -12.22 -3.78
N GLY A 144 -6.74 -12.07 -4.71
CA GLY A 144 -8.06 -11.51 -4.42
C GLY A 144 -8.08 -10.01 -4.14
N ILE A 145 -7.04 -9.27 -4.56
CA ILE A 145 -7.02 -7.81 -4.50
C ILE A 145 -7.83 -7.26 -5.69
N GLU A 146 -8.86 -6.48 -5.38
CA GLU A 146 -9.81 -5.96 -6.37
C GLU A 146 -9.36 -4.63 -6.97
N VAL A 147 -8.67 -3.80 -6.18
CA VAL A 147 -8.29 -2.44 -6.58
C VAL A 147 -6.85 -2.12 -6.23
N LEU A 148 -6.09 -1.72 -7.25
CA LEU A 148 -4.80 -1.04 -7.14
C LEU A 148 -5.02 0.44 -7.45
N GLY A 149 -5.13 1.28 -6.41
CA GLY A 149 -5.29 2.72 -6.53
C GLY A 149 -3.95 3.41 -6.75
N LEU A 150 -3.80 4.15 -7.86
CA LEU A 150 -2.56 4.87 -8.15
C LEU A 150 -2.70 6.34 -7.80
N GLU A 151 -1.82 6.82 -6.95
CA GLU A 151 -1.78 8.21 -6.56
C GLU A 151 -0.96 9.04 -7.55
N CYS A 152 -1.58 10.06 -8.15
CA CYS A 152 -0.87 11.06 -8.94
C CYS A 152 -0.17 12.03 -7.99
N LEU A 153 1.14 11.94 -7.89
CA LEU A 153 1.95 12.77 -7.01
C LEU A 153 2.48 14.02 -7.75
N ASN A 154 2.77 15.08 -7.00
CA ASN A 154 3.50 16.22 -7.52
C ASN A 154 4.95 15.83 -7.87
N ARG A 155 5.62 16.67 -8.70
CA ARG A 155 6.93 16.34 -9.29
C ARG A 155 8.09 16.35 -8.31
N PHE A 156 7.93 16.93 -7.14
CA PHE A 156 8.98 16.89 -6.12
C PHE A 156 8.89 15.61 -5.26
N GLU A 157 7.74 14.95 -5.22
CA GLU A 157 7.57 13.68 -4.50
C GLU A 157 7.84 12.47 -5.39
N ASN A 158 7.41 12.53 -6.67
CA ASN A 158 7.65 11.45 -7.62
C ASN A 158 7.66 12.01 -9.05
N HIS A 159 8.45 11.42 -9.95
CA HIS A 159 8.57 11.86 -11.35
C HIS A 159 7.89 10.91 -12.35
N VAL A 160 7.38 9.77 -11.88
CA VAL A 160 6.82 8.74 -12.76
C VAL A 160 5.38 9.07 -13.14
N LEU A 161 4.47 9.23 -12.18
CA LEU A 161 3.06 9.51 -12.40
C LEU A 161 2.65 10.85 -11.79
N ASN A 162 2.47 11.88 -12.64
CA ASN A 162 2.15 13.25 -12.21
C ASN A 162 0.82 13.78 -12.76
N THR A 163 0.17 13.06 -13.67
CA THR A 163 -1.12 13.40 -14.28
C THR A 163 -1.93 12.12 -14.49
N ALA A 164 -3.25 12.25 -14.41
CA ALA A 164 -4.17 11.20 -14.77
C ALA A 164 -4.30 11.05 -16.29
#